data_e5561b46ed10ad352bc53a74b4ee8b2e
#
_entry.id   e5561b46ed10ad352bc53a74b4ee8b2e
#
_cell.length_a   1.000
_cell.length_b   1.000
_cell.length_c   1.000
_cell.angle_alpha   90.00
_cell.angle_beta   90.00
_cell.angle_gamma   90.00
#
_symmetry.space_group_name_H-M   'P 1'
#
loop_
_entity.id
_entity.type
_entity.pdbx_description
1 polymer ?
#
loop_
_entity_poly.entity_id
_entity_poly.type
_entity_poly.pdbx_seq_one_letter_code
_entity_poly.pdbx_strand_id
1 'polypeptide(L)'
;MKNRFAQTLLQTQLEIQEQAFTYISQEIHDNIGQILSLARLNLNTFHKTNTDEAKLTQTDELLGKAIKDLREISHNLQNNRIYDIGIVESIRQLLVSLEKTGHYKTSFQTSDDFHILDTNMDIILFRMIQEIVNNIIKHASATEIHVDITSDPNHTVFYIRDNGVGFDTNALNKLRPGIGLQNIINRAKLIGATVDVKSQLGAGTSITLTIKPQLSKL
;
A
#
# COMPACT_ATOMS: atom_id res chain seq x y z
N MET A 1 -16.09 -18.41 19.78
CA MET A 1 -15.85 -17.29 18.82
C MET A 1 -14.58 -16.49 19.10
N LYS A 2 -14.29 -16.07 20.35
CA LYS A 2 -13.08 -15.28 20.69
C LYS A 2 -11.75 -15.95 20.27
N ASN A 3 -11.59 -17.27 20.41
CA ASN A 3 -10.36 -17.97 20.03
C ASN A 3 -10.10 -18.01 18.52
N ARG A 4 -11.14 -18.08 17.68
CA ARG A 4 -10.97 -18.07 16.21
C ARG A 4 -10.55 -16.69 15.73
N PHE A 5 -11.14 -15.64 16.30
CA PHE A 5 -10.76 -14.25 15.96
C PHE A 5 -9.29 -13.95 16.31
N ALA A 6 -8.86 -14.34 17.54
CA ALA A 6 -7.47 -14.15 17.97
C ALA A 6 -6.48 -14.96 17.10
N GLN A 7 -6.80 -16.21 16.76
CA GLN A 7 -5.97 -17.02 15.86
C GLN A 7 -5.86 -16.42 14.47
N THR A 8 -6.97 -15.91 13.93
CA THR A 8 -6.97 -15.31 12.60
C THR A 8 -6.21 -13.98 12.59
N LEU A 9 -6.33 -13.17 13.65
CA LEU A 9 -5.55 -11.94 13.81
C LEU A 9 -4.04 -12.24 13.82
N LEU A 10 -3.63 -13.25 14.62
CA LEU A 10 -2.23 -13.67 14.70
C LEU A 10 -1.72 -14.20 13.35
N GLN A 11 -2.54 -14.98 12.64
CA GLN A 11 -2.20 -15.50 11.33
C GLN A 11 -2.07 -14.38 10.29
N THR A 12 -2.97 -13.39 10.34
CA THR A 12 -2.88 -12.20 9.48
C THR A 12 -1.62 -11.37 9.79
N GLN A 13 -1.23 -11.25 11.05
CA GLN A 13 0.02 -10.59 11.44
C GLN A 13 1.25 -11.33 10.92
N LEU A 14 1.27 -12.66 11.00
CA LEU A 14 2.35 -13.47 10.44
C LEU A 14 2.44 -13.36 8.92
N GLU A 15 1.32 -13.44 8.21
CA GLU A 15 1.28 -13.25 6.75
C GLU A 15 1.77 -11.86 6.34
N ILE A 16 1.42 -10.82 7.11
CA ILE A 16 1.90 -9.46 6.88
C ILE A 16 3.42 -9.40 7.09
N GLN A 17 3.94 -10.03 8.14
CA GLN A 17 5.37 -10.09 8.41
C GLN A 17 6.12 -10.80 7.27
N GLU A 18 5.64 -11.96 6.82
CA GLU A 18 6.24 -12.71 5.70
C GLU A 18 6.22 -11.93 4.39
N GLN A 19 5.10 -11.26 4.08
CA GLN A 19 5.01 -10.40 2.90
C GLN A 19 5.97 -9.21 2.98
N ALA A 20 6.08 -8.58 4.15
CA ALA A 20 7.02 -7.49 4.38
C ALA A 20 8.47 -7.97 4.24
N PHE A 21 8.84 -9.11 4.81
CA PHE A 21 10.18 -9.69 4.65
C PHE A 21 10.49 -10.06 3.19
N THR A 22 9.54 -10.64 2.48
CA THR A 22 9.70 -10.98 1.06
C THR A 22 9.91 -9.72 0.22
N TYR A 23 9.08 -8.70 0.42
CA TYR A 23 9.22 -7.40 -0.26
C TYR A 23 10.58 -6.75 0.02
N ILE A 24 11.00 -6.70 1.29
CA ILE A 24 12.28 -6.14 1.70
C ILE A 24 13.44 -6.89 1.05
N SER A 25 13.41 -8.22 1.09
CA SER A 25 14.45 -9.04 0.51
C SER A 25 14.59 -8.83 -0.99
N GLN A 26 13.47 -8.71 -1.71
CA GLN A 26 13.45 -8.41 -3.14
C GLN A 26 13.96 -7.01 -3.42
N GLU A 27 13.49 -5.99 -2.69
CA GLU A 27 13.90 -4.60 -2.90
C GLU A 27 15.39 -4.37 -2.57
N ILE A 28 15.89 -5.01 -1.50
CA ILE A 28 17.32 -4.96 -1.19
C ILE A 28 18.15 -5.66 -2.27
N HIS A 29 17.71 -6.83 -2.73
CA HIS A 29 18.48 -7.58 -3.72
C HIS A 29 18.41 -6.94 -5.11
N ASP A 30 17.21 -6.60 -5.60
CA ASP A 30 17.00 -6.24 -7.00
C ASP A 30 17.29 -4.74 -7.27
N ASN A 31 17.06 -3.86 -6.29
CA ASN A 31 17.31 -2.45 -6.45
C ASN A 31 18.63 -2.03 -5.79
N ILE A 32 18.72 -2.15 -4.47
CA ILE A 32 19.90 -1.65 -3.73
C ILE A 32 21.15 -2.44 -4.05
N GLY A 33 21.06 -3.78 -4.18
CA GLY A 33 22.17 -4.64 -4.56
C GLY A 33 22.72 -4.30 -5.94
N GLN A 34 21.86 -4.00 -6.91
CA GLN A 34 22.27 -3.58 -8.26
C GLN A 34 22.96 -2.20 -8.24
N ILE A 35 22.38 -1.21 -7.53
CA ILE A 35 22.95 0.14 -7.41
C ILE A 35 24.34 0.08 -6.77
N LEU A 36 24.49 -0.66 -5.68
CA LEU A 36 25.78 -0.83 -5.01
C LEU A 36 26.81 -1.58 -5.89
N SER A 37 26.36 -2.55 -6.69
CA SER A 37 27.20 -3.27 -7.64
C SER A 37 27.72 -2.36 -8.75
N LEU A 38 26.89 -1.46 -9.28
CA LEU A 38 27.27 -0.44 -10.26
C LEU A 38 28.24 0.58 -9.65
N ALA A 39 27.98 1.07 -8.43
CA ALA A 39 28.87 1.96 -7.73
C ALA A 39 30.26 1.33 -7.52
N ARG A 40 30.29 0.04 -7.12
CA ARG A 40 31.54 -0.73 -6.97
C ARG A 40 32.28 -0.92 -8.30
N LEU A 41 31.55 -1.17 -9.38
CA LEU A 41 32.15 -1.31 -10.72
C LEU A 41 32.80 0.00 -11.16
N ASN A 42 32.15 1.15 -10.94
CA ASN A 42 32.67 2.47 -11.23
C ASN A 42 33.97 2.73 -10.44
N LEU A 43 34.02 2.42 -9.14
CA LEU A 43 35.20 2.56 -8.33
C LEU A 43 36.33 1.66 -8.80
N ASN A 44 36.06 0.41 -9.16
CA ASN A 44 37.08 -0.53 -9.65
C ASN A 44 37.68 -0.09 -11.00
N THR A 45 36.91 0.55 -11.86
CA THR A 45 37.39 1.10 -13.13
C THR A 45 38.15 2.40 -12.96
N PHE A 46 37.82 3.20 -11.95
CA PHE A 46 38.52 4.42 -11.59
C PHE A 46 40.00 4.15 -11.24
N HIS A 47 40.28 3.11 -10.46
CA HIS A 47 41.64 2.74 -10.10
C HIS A 47 42.53 2.37 -11.29
N LYS A 48 41.97 2.05 -12.44
CA LYS A 48 42.71 1.65 -13.64
C LYS A 48 43.02 2.81 -14.60
N THR A 49 42.27 3.91 -14.54
CA THR A 49 42.29 4.97 -15.57
C THR A 49 42.68 6.38 -15.07
N ASN A 50 42.90 6.58 -13.78
CA ASN A 50 43.49 7.75 -13.10
C ASN A 50 42.93 9.15 -13.40
N THR A 51 41.79 9.33 -14.08
CA THR A 51 41.31 10.67 -14.46
C THR A 51 39.80 10.77 -14.78
N ASP A 52 38.93 10.31 -13.91
CA ASP A 52 37.52 10.44 -14.26
C ASP A 52 36.69 10.97 -13.07
N GLU A 53 36.74 12.28 -12.87
CA GLU A 53 35.95 13.01 -11.89
C GLU A 53 34.44 12.77 -12.09
N ALA A 54 34.03 12.53 -13.34
CA ALA A 54 32.67 12.16 -13.70
C ALA A 54 32.23 10.80 -13.11
N LYS A 55 33.14 9.83 -13.04
CA LYS A 55 32.86 8.51 -12.41
C LYS A 55 32.71 8.59 -10.91
N LEU A 56 33.49 9.47 -10.26
CA LEU A 56 33.33 9.73 -8.82
C LEU A 56 31.99 10.36 -8.52
N THR A 57 31.58 11.38 -9.29
CA THR A 57 30.27 12.02 -9.16
C THR A 57 29.14 11.02 -9.39
N GLN A 58 29.22 10.21 -10.43
CA GLN A 58 28.22 9.18 -10.70
C GLN A 58 28.18 8.12 -9.61
N THR A 59 29.29 7.77 -8.99
CA THR A 59 29.36 6.83 -7.87
C THR A 59 28.70 7.42 -6.63
N ASP A 60 28.96 8.69 -6.34
CA ASP A 60 28.32 9.40 -5.22
C ASP A 60 26.80 9.50 -5.40
N GLU A 61 26.33 9.80 -6.60
CA GLU A 61 24.90 9.80 -6.94
C GLU A 61 24.26 8.41 -6.74
N LEU A 62 24.91 7.34 -7.16
CA LEU A 62 24.44 5.97 -6.97
C LEU A 62 24.37 5.60 -5.47
N LEU A 63 25.39 5.97 -4.69
CA LEU A 63 25.39 5.75 -3.23
C LEU A 63 24.28 6.57 -2.55
N GLY A 64 24.12 7.83 -2.94
CA GLY A 64 23.04 8.69 -2.45
C GLY A 64 21.66 8.10 -2.72
N LYS A 65 21.44 7.55 -3.92
CA LYS A 65 20.22 6.85 -4.29
C LYS A 65 20.01 5.60 -3.43
N ALA A 66 21.01 4.74 -3.28
CA ALA A 66 20.92 3.54 -2.45
C ALA A 66 20.57 3.86 -0.98
N ILE A 67 21.18 4.91 -0.42
CA ILE A 67 20.89 5.39 0.95
C ILE A 67 19.42 5.88 1.05
N LYS A 68 18.94 6.61 0.04
CA LYS A 68 17.55 7.09 0.00
C LYS A 68 16.59 5.91 -0.04
N ASP A 69 16.82 4.94 -0.92
CA ASP A 69 15.96 3.76 -1.09
C ASP A 69 15.94 2.90 0.18
N LEU A 70 17.09 2.72 0.87
CA LEU A 70 17.16 2.07 2.19
C LEU A 70 16.36 2.81 3.26
N ARG A 71 16.39 4.14 3.26
CA ARG A 71 15.59 4.94 4.19
C ARG A 71 14.10 4.80 3.91
N GLU A 72 13.69 4.75 2.64
CA GLU A 72 12.30 4.52 2.25
C GLU A 72 11.80 3.13 2.67
N ILE A 73 12.62 2.09 2.49
CA ILE A 73 12.31 0.74 2.98
C ILE A 73 12.15 0.76 4.51
N SER A 74 13.09 1.35 5.23
CA SER A 74 13.04 1.47 6.69
C SER A 74 11.80 2.24 7.16
N HIS A 75 11.43 3.31 6.46
CA HIS A 75 10.23 4.10 6.75
C HIS A 75 8.94 3.29 6.48
N ASN A 76 8.91 2.50 5.41
CA ASN A 76 7.79 1.61 5.10
C ASN A 76 7.63 0.45 6.10
N LEU A 77 8.74 0.02 6.73
CA LEU A 77 8.73 -0.97 7.81
C LEU A 77 8.21 -0.43 9.14
N GLN A 78 8.42 0.87 9.40
CA GLN A 78 7.92 1.54 10.60
C GLN A 78 6.41 1.82 10.55
N ASN A 79 5.67 1.31 9.55
CA ASN A 79 4.22 1.48 9.40
C ASN A 79 3.36 0.82 10.51
N ASN A 80 3.92 0.54 11.69
CA ASN A 80 3.16 0.37 12.94
C ASN A 80 2.59 1.70 13.48
N ARG A 81 2.76 2.81 12.74
CA ARG A 81 2.26 4.14 13.10
C ARG A 81 0.75 4.27 13.19
N ILE A 82 -0.01 3.30 12.64
CA ILE A 82 -1.48 3.32 12.79
C ILE A 82 -1.89 3.35 14.26
N TYR A 83 -1.13 2.69 15.13
CA TYR A 83 -1.36 2.73 16.58
C TYR A 83 -1.21 4.13 17.16
N ASP A 84 -0.32 4.95 16.56
CA ASP A 84 0.03 6.27 17.10
C ASP A 84 -0.80 7.39 16.45
N ILE A 85 -1.06 7.33 15.15
CA ILE A 85 -1.67 8.42 14.37
C ILE A 85 -3.06 8.12 13.83
N GLY A 86 -3.56 6.88 13.96
CA GLY A 86 -4.85 6.43 13.45
C GLY A 86 -4.91 6.23 11.93
N ILE A 87 -6.02 5.65 11.47
CA ILE A 87 -6.19 5.24 10.06
C ILE A 87 -6.29 6.45 9.10
N VAL A 88 -7.02 7.50 9.49
CA VAL A 88 -7.24 8.69 8.64
C VAL A 88 -5.92 9.35 8.27
N GLU A 89 -5.08 9.60 9.28
CA GLU A 89 -3.78 10.24 9.06
C GLU A 89 -2.82 9.30 8.32
N SER A 90 -2.88 8.00 8.57
CA SER A 90 -2.10 7.00 7.84
C SER A 90 -2.43 6.98 6.34
N ILE A 91 -3.73 7.06 5.98
CA ILE A 91 -4.18 7.17 4.59
C ILE A 91 -3.70 8.47 3.97
N ARG A 92 -3.83 9.59 4.68
CA ARG A 92 -3.34 10.90 4.21
C ARG A 92 -1.86 10.84 3.88
N GLN A 93 -1.03 10.29 4.76
CA GLN A 93 0.41 10.15 4.54
C GLN A 93 0.74 9.24 3.35
N LEU A 94 -0.01 8.15 3.17
CA LEU A 94 0.12 7.26 2.01
C LEU A 94 -0.11 8.05 0.71
N LEU A 95 -1.19 8.81 0.62
CA LEU A 95 -1.53 9.59 -0.56
C LEU A 95 -0.52 10.71 -0.83
N VAL A 96 -0.09 11.44 0.20
CA VAL A 96 0.98 12.45 0.09
C VAL A 96 2.28 11.84 -0.43
N SER A 97 2.63 10.62 -0.01
CA SER A 97 3.82 9.93 -0.52
C SER A 97 3.73 9.63 -2.03
N LEU A 98 2.53 9.30 -2.51
CA LEU A 98 2.28 9.07 -3.94
C LEU A 98 2.39 10.36 -4.75
N GLU A 99 1.85 11.47 -4.26
CA GLU A 99 1.98 12.77 -4.95
C GLU A 99 3.42 13.21 -5.11
N LYS A 100 4.27 12.95 -4.10
CA LYS A 100 5.71 13.27 -4.16
C LYS A 100 6.44 12.54 -5.28
N THR A 101 5.90 11.44 -5.80
CA THR A 101 6.49 10.77 -6.97
C THR A 101 6.30 11.56 -8.27
N GLY A 102 5.40 12.54 -8.30
CA GLY A 102 5.05 13.33 -9.48
C GLY A 102 4.21 12.60 -10.52
N HIS A 103 3.85 11.34 -10.30
CA HIS A 103 3.06 10.53 -11.24
C HIS A 103 1.56 10.55 -10.95
N TYR A 104 1.16 10.84 -9.70
CA TYR A 104 -0.23 10.77 -9.26
C TYR A 104 -0.70 12.11 -8.72
N LYS A 105 -1.95 12.46 -9.03
CA LYS A 105 -2.74 13.44 -8.30
C LYS A 105 -3.64 12.68 -7.35
N THR A 106 -3.65 13.06 -6.08
CA THR A 106 -4.50 12.42 -5.09
C THR A 106 -5.52 13.39 -4.53
N SER A 107 -6.68 12.89 -4.15
CA SER A 107 -7.68 13.63 -3.39
C SER A 107 -8.16 12.78 -2.23
N PHE A 108 -8.30 13.43 -1.08
CA PHE A 108 -8.72 12.78 0.15
C PHE A 108 -9.77 13.61 0.86
N GLN A 109 -10.92 12.99 1.14
CA GLN A 109 -12.00 13.58 1.91
C GLN A 109 -12.41 12.65 3.04
N THR A 110 -12.84 13.23 4.15
CA THR A 110 -13.37 12.49 5.29
C THR A 110 -14.50 13.28 5.93
N SER A 111 -15.53 12.61 6.40
CA SER A 111 -16.58 13.25 7.18
C SER A 111 -16.05 13.63 8.56
N ASP A 112 -16.54 14.76 9.11
CA ASP A 112 -16.18 15.24 10.46
C ASP A 112 -16.60 14.25 11.55
N ASP A 113 -17.62 13.44 11.30
CA ASP A 113 -18.18 12.46 12.23
C ASP A 113 -17.48 11.08 12.13
N PHE A 114 -16.25 11.02 11.62
CA PHE A 114 -15.53 9.75 11.56
C PHE A 114 -15.26 9.22 12.97
N HIS A 115 -15.93 8.15 13.33
CA HIS A 115 -15.73 7.46 14.60
C HIS A 115 -14.57 6.49 14.48
N ILE A 116 -13.61 6.59 15.39
CA ILE A 116 -12.46 5.69 15.50
C ILE A 116 -13.00 4.26 15.70
N LEU A 117 -12.65 3.37 14.79
CA LEU A 117 -12.90 1.94 14.92
C LEU A 117 -11.93 1.34 15.96
N ASP A 118 -12.12 0.07 16.31
CA ASP A 118 -11.10 -0.65 17.09
C ASP A 118 -9.75 -0.60 16.35
N THR A 119 -8.67 -0.28 17.05
CA THR A 119 -7.32 -0.13 16.48
C THR A 119 -6.88 -1.34 15.66
N ASN A 120 -7.30 -2.56 16.05
CA ASN A 120 -7.02 -3.77 15.27
C ASN A 120 -7.77 -3.78 13.92
N MET A 121 -8.98 -3.22 13.88
CA MET A 121 -9.73 -3.03 12.63
C MET A 121 -9.04 -2.00 11.73
N ASP A 122 -8.55 -0.91 12.30
CA ASP A 122 -7.84 0.13 11.57
C ASP A 122 -6.62 -0.43 10.83
N ILE A 123 -5.86 -1.32 11.47
CA ILE A 123 -4.70 -1.98 10.85
C ILE A 123 -5.14 -2.83 9.66
N ILE A 124 -6.16 -3.67 9.84
CA ILE A 124 -6.64 -4.55 8.76
C ILE A 124 -7.17 -3.71 7.60
N LEU A 125 -7.94 -2.66 7.88
CA LEU A 125 -8.46 -1.73 6.88
C LEU A 125 -7.36 -1.01 6.12
N PHE A 126 -6.38 -0.46 6.84
CA PHE A 126 -5.27 0.21 6.20
C PHE A 126 -4.49 -0.72 5.27
N ARG A 127 -4.28 -2.00 5.68
CA ARG A 127 -3.66 -3.00 4.80
C ARG A 127 -4.48 -3.30 3.55
N MET A 128 -5.81 -3.29 3.66
CA MET A 128 -6.68 -3.42 2.49
C MET A 128 -6.52 -2.21 1.56
N ILE A 129 -6.48 -0.99 2.12
CA ILE A 129 -6.29 0.24 1.34
C ILE A 129 -4.91 0.26 0.68
N GLN A 130 -3.85 -0.14 1.39
CA GLN A 130 -2.51 -0.28 0.82
C GLN A 130 -2.49 -1.27 -0.36
N GLU A 131 -3.17 -2.41 -0.24
CA GLU A 131 -3.27 -3.39 -1.32
C GLU A 131 -4.05 -2.84 -2.52
N ILE A 132 -5.14 -2.09 -2.27
CA ILE A 132 -5.90 -1.41 -3.33
C ILE A 132 -5.00 -0.41 -4.08
N VAL A 133 -4.31 0.45 -3.35
CA VAL A 133 -3.39 1.45 -3.91
C VAL A 133 -2.26 0.77 -4.68
N ASN A 134 -1.72 -0.32 -4.16
CA ASN A 134 -0.67 -1.09 -4.82
C ASN A 134 -1.15 -1.72 -6.14
N ASN A 135 -2.41 -2.19 -6.17
CA ASN A 135 -3.03 -2.68 -7.40
C ASN A 135 -3.21 -1.56 -8.44
N ILE A 136 -3.57 -0.34 -8.00
CA ILE A 136 -3.64 0.82 -8.88
C ILE A 136 -2.26 1.12 -9.48
N ILE A 137 -1.22 1.19 -8.66
CA ILE A 137 0.16 1.47 -9.09
C ILE A 137 0.64 0.43 -10.11
N LYS A 138 0.38 -0.86 -9.86
CA LYS A 138 0.90 -1.95 -10.68
C LYS A 138 0.12 -2.20 -11.97
N HIS A 139 -1.18 -1.94 -11.96
CA HIS A 139 -2.07 -2.48 -12.99
C HIS A 139 -2.97 -1.44 -13.67
N ALA A 140 -3.22 -0.29 -13.03
CA ALA A 140 -4.24 0.62 -13.54
C ALA A 140 -3.72 1.62 -14.58
N SER A 141 -2.43 1.91 -14.62
CA SER A 141 -1.88 3.04 -15.41
C SER A 141 -2.65 4.35 -15.14
N ALA A 142 -3.11 4.52 -13.90
CA ALA A 142 -3.87 5.69 -13.46
C ALA A 142 -2.95 6.89 -13.25
N THR A 143 -3.54 8.08 -13.34
CA THR A 143 -2.89 9.36 -12.99
C THR A 143 -3.57 10.04 -11.81
N GLU A 144 -4.77 9.61 -11.44
CA GLU A 144 -5.55 10.17 -10.35
C GLU A 144 -6.06 9.06 -9.43
N ILE A 145 -5.98 9.31 -8.12
CA ILE A 145 -6.49 8.43 -7.07
C ILE A 145 -7.33 9.26 -6.11
N HIS A 146 -8.55 8.83 -5.90
CA HIS A 146 -9.50 9.49 -5.01
C HIS A 146 -9.86 8.57 -3.86
N VAL A 147 -9.85 9.09 -2.63
CA VAL A 147 -10.24 8.36 -1.43
C VAL A 147 -11.20 9.20 -0.61
N ASP A 148 -12.39 8.66 -0.36
CA ASP A 148 -13.40 9.23 0.53
C ASP A 148 -13.69 8.33 1.70
N ILE A 149 -13.82 8.91 2.88
CA ILE A 149 -14.30 8.24 4.08
C ILE A 149 -15.56 8.94 4.54
N THR A 150 -16.65 8.22 4.55
CA THR A 150 -17.92 8.70 5.10
C THR A 150 -18.35 7.82 6.26
N SER A 151 -18.86 8.42 7.32
CA SER A 151 -19.34 7.69 8.49
C SER A 151 -20.71 8.19 8.88
N ASP A 152 -21.59 7.27 9.22
CA ASP A 152 -22.87 7.53 9.85
C ASP A 152 -23.05 6.58 11.06
N PRO A 153 -24.10 6.71 11.89
CA PRO A 153 -24.31 5.84 13.06
C PRO A 153 -24.38 4.33 12.72
N ASN A 154 -24.65 3.97 11.48
CA ASN A 154 -24.86 2.60 11.05
C ASN A 154 -23.72 2.01 10.23
N HIS A 155 -22.95 2.87 9.53
CA HIS A 155 -21.92 2.42 8.59
C HIS A 155 -20.75 3.40 8.51
N THR A 156 -19.54 2.86 8.36
CA THR A 156 -18.39 3.59 7.85
C THR A 156 -18.04 3.04 6.47
N VAL A 157 -17.91 3.93 5.50
CA VAL A 157 -17.64 3.60 4.11
C VAL A 157 -16.32 4.21 3.70
N PHE A 158 -15.42 3.38 3.18
CA PHE A 158 -14.20 3.80 2.49
C PHE A 158 -14.42 3.60 1.00
N TYR A 159 -14.39 4.67 0.24
CA TYR A 159 -14.53 4.66 -1.21
C TYR A 159 -13.19 5.05 -1.83
N ILE A 160 -12.63 4.16 -2.64
CA ILE A 160 -11.35 4.35 -3.32
C ILE A 160 -11.60 4.23 -4.82
N ARG A 161 -11.15 5.22 -5.61
CA ARG A 161 -11.32 5.23 -7.05
C ARG A 161 -10.05 5.66 -7.76
N ASP A 162 -9.77 5.06 -8.90
CA ASP A 162 -8.77 5.48 -9.87
C ASP A 162 -9.40 5.81 -11.24
N ASN A 163 -8.65 6.54 -12.06
CA ASN A 163 -9.00 6.88 -13.43
C ASN A 163 -8.24 6.02 -14.47
N GLY A 164 -7.78 4.84 -14.08
CA GLY A 164 -6.94 4.00 -14.92
C GLY A 164 -7.68 3.21 -16.00
N VAL A 165 -7.00 2.20 -16.54
CA VAL A 165 -7.53 1.38 -17.65
C VAL A 165 -8.72 0.51 -17.27
N GLY A 166 -8.95 0.26 -15.97
CA GLY A 166 -10.00 -0.63 -15.50
C GLY A 166 -9.86 -2.08 -16.02
N PHE A 167 -10.85 -2.91 -15.70
CA PHE A 167 -10.91 -4.30 -16.14
C PHE A 167 -12.35 -4.79 -16.22
N ASP A 168 -12.58 -5.91 -16.91
CA ASP A 168 -13.89 -6.56 -16.97
C ASP A 168 -14.17 -7.36 -15.69
N THR A 169 -15.09 -6.89 -14.87
CA THR A 169 -15.51 -7.57 -13.63
C THR A 169 -16.22 -8.89 -13.89
N ASN A 170 -16.85 -9.09 -15.05
CA ASN A 170 -17.48 -10.36 -15.38
C ASN A 170 -16.42 -11.48 -15.60
N ALA A 171 -15.23 -11.12 -16.04
CA ALA A 171 -14.12 -12.05 -16.14
C ALA A 171 -13.64 -12.54 -14.77
N LEU A 172 -13.75 -11.72 -13.71
CA LEU A 172 -13.42 -12.12 -12.34
C LEU A 172 -14.37 -13.18 -11.77
N ASN A 173 -15.64 -13.18 -12.18
CA ASN A 173 -16.61 -14.18 -11.76
C ASN A 173 -16.36 -15.56 -12.42
N LYS A 174 -15.63 -15.60 -13.54
CA LYS A 174 -15.27 -16.82 -14.27
C LYS A 174 -13.87 -17.32 -13.96
N LEU A 175 -12.95 -16.40 -13.67
CA LEU A 175 -11.58 -16.65 -13.28
C LEU A 175 -11.47 -16.34 -11.77
N ARG A 176 -10.73 -17.14 -11.02
CA ARG A 176 -10.48 -16.80 -9.59
C ARG A 176 -9.89 -15.39 -9.53
N PRO A 177 -10.37 -14.53 -8.61
CA PRO A 177 -9.78 -13.22 -8.40
C PRO A 177 -8.27 -13.35 -8.21
N GLY A 178 -7.50 -12.39 -8.72
CA GLY A 178 -6.06 -12.35 -8.46
C GLY A 178 -5.78 -12.33 -6.96
N ILE A 179 -4.58 -12.76 -6.55
CA ILE A 179 -4.18 -12.93 -5.14
C ILE A 179 -4.47 -11.66 -4.32
N GLY A 180 -4.18 -10.47 -4.86
CA GLY A 180 -4.40 -9.19 -4.18
C GLY A 180 -5.88 -8.95 -3.84
N LEU A 181 -6.78 -9.13 -4.81
CA LEU A 181 -8.21 -8.94 -4.58
C LEU A 181 -8.79 -10.00 -3.63
N GLN A 182 -8.30 -11.23 -3.72
CA GLN A 182 -8.67 -12.30 -2.78
C GLN A 182 -8.25 -11.95 -1.35
N ASN A 183 -7.07 -11.38 -1.17
CA ASN A 183 -6.58 -10.93 0.14
C ASN A 183 -7.46 -9.82 0.72
N ILE A 184 -7.88 -8.85 -0.11
CA ILE A 184 -8.83 -7.80 0.30
C ILE A 184 -10.14 -8.41 0.78
N ILE A 185 -10.74 -9.33 0.00
CA ILE A 185 -12.00 -9.99 0.34
C ILE A 185 -11.87 -10.81 1.64
N ASN A 186 -10.78 -11.54 1.80
CA ASN A 186 -10.55 -12.36 3.00
C ASN A 186 -10.42 -11.47 4.25
N ARG A 187 -9.64 -10.39 4.17
CA ARG A 187 -9.48 -9.43 5.27
C ARG A 187 -10.80 -8.73 5.61
N ALA A 188 -11.59 -8.35 4.62
CA ALA A 188 -12.92 -7.77 4.84
C ALA A 188 -13.81 -8.70 5.65
N LYS A 189 -13.86 -9.99 5.30
CA LYS A 189 -14.63 -11.00 6.06
C LYS A 189 -14.20 -11.09 7.53
N LEU A 190 -12.92 -10.90 7.83
CA LEU A 190 -12.40 -10.97 9.20
C LEU A 190 -12.96 -9.88 10.11
N ILE A 191 -13.13 -8.67 9.56
CA ILE A 191 -13.63 -7.50 10.29
C ILE A 191 -15.14 -7.28 10.08
N GLY A 192 -15.83 -8.21 9.42
CA GLY A 192 -17.26 -8.07 9.12
C GLY A 192 -17.57 -6.97 8.12
N ALA A 193 -16.58 -6.56 7.32
CA ALA A 193 -16.75 -5.59 6.24
C ALA A 193 -17.25 -6.26 4.97
N THR A 194 -17.94 -5.47 4.12
CA THR A 194 -18.28 -5.86 2.75
C THR A 194 -17.38 -5.12 1.76
N VAL A 195 -17.11 -5.77 0.63
CA VAL A 195 -16.30 -5.22 -0.47
C VAL A 195 -17.17 -5.21 -1.73
N ASP A 196 -17.31 -4.05 -2.34
CA ASP A 196 -17.91 -3.90 -3.67
C ASP A 196 -16.85 -3.37 -4.63
N VAL A 197 -16.67 -4.04 -5.77
CA VAL A 197 -15.69 -3.70 -6.80
C VAL A 197 -16.42 -3.41 -8.09
N LYS A 198 -16.26 -2.19 -8.59
CA LYS A 198 -16.79 -1.76 -9.88
C LYS A 198 -15.64 -1.33 -10.76
N SER A 199 -15.52 -1.94 -11.91
CA SER A 199 -14.51 -1.60 -12.92
C SER A 199 -15.07 -1.81 -14.31
N GLN A 200 -14.64 -0.98 -15.22
CA GLN A 200 -14.94 -1.07 -16.63
C GLN A 200 -13.72 -0.67 -17.44
N LEU A 201 -13.46 -1.38 -18.53
CA LEU A 201 -12.35 -1.06 -19.42
C LEU A 201 -12.43 0.40 -19.90
N GLY A 202 -11.34 1.13 -19.71
CA GLY A 202 -11.22 2.54 -20.06
C GLY A 202 -11.88 3.54 -19.09
N ALA A 203 -12.51 3.07 -17.99
CA ALA A 203 -13.23 3.94 -17.04
C ALA A 203 -12.65 3.91 -15.61
N GLY A 204 -11.56 3.18 -15.40
CA GLY A 204 -10.93 3.01 -14.11
C GLY A 204 -11.63 1.97 -13.21
N THR A 205 -11.26 1.99 -11.93
CA THR A 205 -11.79 1.08 -10.92
C THR A 205 -12.24 1.86 -9.69
N SER A 206 -13.33 1.41 -9.08
CA SER A 206 -13.72 1.86 -7.74
C SER A 206 -13.96 0.68 -6.82
N ILE A 207 -13.46 0.79 -5.59
CA ILE A 207 -13.62 -0.20 -4.53
C ILE A 207 -14.26 0.49 -3.33
N THR A 208 -15.36 -0.10 -2.87
CA THR A 208 -16.08 0.38 -1.69
C THR A 208 -15.96 -0.66 -0.59
N LEU A 209 -15.42 -0.25 0.55
CA LEU A 209 -15.38 -1.05 1.77
C LEU A 209 -16.41 -0.48 2.73
N THR A 210 -17.39 -1.29 3.15
CA THR A 210 -18.42 -0.87 4.10
C THR A 210 -18.31 -1.67 5.37
N ILE A 211 -18.22 -0.97 6.50
CA ILE A 211 -18.08 -1.55 7.84
C ILE A 211 -19.29 -1.14 8.66
N LYS A 212 -19.90 -2.12 9.32
CA LYS A 212 -20.94 -1.85 10.31
C LYS A 212 -20.26 -1.57 11.65
N PRO A 213 -20.65 -0.50 12.38
CA PRO A 213 -20.15 -0.29 13.72
C PRO A 213 -20.44 -1.56 14.54
N GLN A 214 -19.42 -2.10 15.18
CA GLN A 214 -19.66 -3.09 16.22
C GLN A 214 -20.26 -2.30 17.39
N LEU A 215 -21.56 -2.50 17.65
CA LEU A 215 -22.17 -2.06 18.90
C LEU A 215 -21.32 -2.66 20.02
N SER A 216 -20.50 -1.83 20.65
CA SER A 216 -19.84 -2.19 21.90
C SER A 216 -20.92 -2.66 22.85
N LYS A 217 -20.95 -3.96 23.15
CA LYS A 217 -21.74 -4.45 24.28
C LYS A 217 -21.15 -3.77 25.51
N LEU A 218 -21.91 -2.78 26.02
CA LEU A 218 -21.79 -2.25 27.36
C LEU A 218 -21.86 -3.38 28.38
#